data_c0e027b23e36a09aecd0a83d70a53eec
#
_entry.id   c0e027b23e36a09aecd0a83d70a53eec
#
_cell.length_a   1.000
_cell.length_b   1.000
_cell.length_c   1.000
_cell.angle_alpha   90.00
_cell.angle_beta   90.00
_cell.angle_gamma   90.00
#
_symmetry.space_group_name_H-M   'P 1'
#
loop_
_entity.id
_entity.type
_entity.pdbx_description
1 polymer ?
#
loop_
_entity_poly.entity_id
_entity_poly.type
_entity_poly.pdbx_seq_one_letter_code
_entity_poly.pdbx_strand_id
1 'polypeptide(L)'
;MDKLYKQIAKIGRQYGAAKVVLYGSRARGDNRQRSDIDLAVYGIDDRGRQAQLAQAIEDLPTLLDFDLVFVRADTDPKLLQNIEKDGVSLMSKYEEKRDKFKDAVQRLEEAIADYDKLPNSTVRDGVIQRFEFCTELAWKTCREYLLEQGYTEVNSPKPVMRQAFADGLVDNDLVWVEILNARNLTTHLYDDAEATKIFEDIKDNYLHQFQALAGKLE
;
A
#
# COMPACT_ATOMS: atom_id res chain seq x y z
N MET A 1 7.93 -15.76 6.68
CA MET A 1 8.67 -14.66 7.37
C MET A 1 8.60 -14.89 8.87
N ASP A 2 9.70 -14.75 9.61
CA ASP A 2 9.74 -14.92 11.05
C ASP A 2 8.77 -13.93 11.74
N LYS A 3 8.11 -14.37 12.83
CA LYS A 3 7.17 -13.54 13.61
C LYS A 3 7.83 -12.24 14.08
N LEU A 4 9.11 -12.27 14.42
CA LEU A 4 9.89 -11.11 14.83
C LEU A 4 9.98 -10.06 13.71
N TYR A 5 10.31 -10.49 12.48
CA TYR A 5 10.39 -9.55 11.34
C TYR A 5 9.07 -8.92 10.98
N LYS A 6 7.95 -9.62 11.16
CA LYS A 6 6.61 -9.03 11.02
C LYS A 6 6.34 -7.93 12.07
N GLN A 7 6.80 -8.14 13.31
CA GLN A 7 6.67 -7.13 14.37
C GLN A 7 7.52 -5.90 14.06
N ILE A 8 8.77 -6.07 13.60
CA ILE A 8 9.65 -4.97 13.16
C ILE A 8 9.01 -4.17 12.03
N ALA A 9 8.46 -4.84 11.02
CA ALA A 9 7.75 -4.19 9.92
C ALA A 9 6.53 -3.37 10.40
N LYS A 10 5.76 -3.92 11.36
CA LYS A 10 4.62 -3.22 11.96
C LYS A 10 5.07 -1.96 12.72
N ILE A 11 6.14 -2.04 13.51
CA ILE A 11 6.73 -0.90 14.21
C ILE A 11 7.20 0.15 13.19
N GLY A 12 7.92 -0.25 12.14
CA GLY A 12 8.35 0.64 11.07
C GLY A 12 7.20 1.47 10.51
N ARG A 13 6.07 0.83 10.17
CA ARG A 13 4.85 1.52 9.69
C ARG A 13 4.26 2.46 10.73
N GLN A 14 4.14 2.02 11.98
CA GLN A 14 3.56 2.82 13.06
C GLN A 14 4.32 4.15 13.26
N TYR A 15 5.62 4.14 13.08
CA TYR A 15 6.46 5.35 13.20
C TYR A 15 6.71 6.06 11.87
N GLY A 16 6.06 5.63 10.78
CA GLY A 16 6.06 6.30 9.48
C GLY A 16 7.30 6.03 8.63
N ALA A 17 7.99 4.91 8.84
CA ALA A 17 9.06 4.47 7.93
C ALA A 17 8.51 4.18 6.53
N ALA A 18 9.15 4.72 5.50
CA ALA A 18 8.80 4.40 4.11
C ALA A 18 9.24 2.97 3.72
N LYS A 19 10.33 2.47 4.33
CA LYS A 19 10.88 1.15 4.10
C LYS A 19 11.72 0.71 5.29
N VAL A 20 11.65 -0.58 5.65
CA VAL A 20 12.55 -1.24 6.59
C VAL A 20 13.18 -2.44 5.89
N VAL A 21 14.49 -2.51 5.86
CA VAL A 21 15.27 -3.54 5.16
C VAL A 21 16.12 -4.28 6.16
N LEU A 22 15.97 -5.59 6.23
CA LEU A 22 16.94 -6.48 6.86
C LEU A 22 18.14 -6.62 5.93
N TYR A 23 19.35 -6.41 6.43
CA TYR A 23 20.57 -6.59 5.64
C TYR A 23 21.60 -7.42 6.43
N GLY A 24 22.83 -7.51 5.97
CA GLY A 24 23.89 -8.25 6.67
C GLY A 24 23.72 -9.76 6.65
N SER A 25 24.23 -10.42 7.67
CA SER A 25 24.34 -11.89 7.73
C SER A 25 22.97 -12.58 7.73
N ARG A 26 21.97 -12.00 8.40
CA ARG A 26 20.62 -12.56 8.47
C ARG A 26 19.86 -12.46 7.15
N ALA A 27 20.10 -11.42 6.38
CA ALA A 27 19.51 -11.29 5.04
C ALA A 27 20.11 -12.29 4.05
N ARG A 28 21.42 -12.57 4.17
CA ARG A 28 22.11 -13.56 3.33
C ARG A 28 21.88 -15.02 3.77
N GLY A 29 21.40 -15.24 5.00
CA GLY A 29 21.20 -16.59 5.55
C GLY A 29 22.47 -17.25 6.05
N ASP A 30 23.59 -16.52 6.19
CA ASP A 30 24.87 -17.02 6.71
C ASP A 30 25.10 -16.64 8.19
N ASN A 31 24.05 -16.16 8.86
CA ASN A 31 24.11 -15.74 10.25
C ASN A 31 24.32 -16.92 11.24
N ARG A 32 24.99 -16.61 12.34
CA ARG A 32 24.99 -17.46 13.54
C ARG A 32 23.73 -17.25 14.36
N GLN A 33 23.40 -18.17 15.24
CA GLN A 33 22.18 -18.10 16.05
C GLN A 33 22.06 -16.80 16.87
N ARG A 34 23.18 -16.21 17.29
CA ARG A 34 23.26 -14.98 18.10
C ARG A 34 23.76 -13.78 17.31
N SER A 35 23.78 -13.82 15.98
CA SER A 35 24.13 -12.64 15.18
C SER A 35 23.09 -11.55 15.39
N ASP A 36 23.54 -10.29 15.38
CA ASP A 36 22.69 -9.11 15.46
C ASP A 36 21.71 -9.04 14.29
N ILE A 37 20.69 -8.24 14.44
CA ILE A 37 19.70 -7.97 13.40
C ILE A 37 20.00 -6.59 12.83
N ASP A 38 20.59 -6.56 11.64
CA ASP A 38 20.96 -5.34 10.93
C ASP A 38 19.76 -4.79 10.18
N LEU A 39 19.29 -3.57 10.51
CA LEU A 39 18.11 -2.93 9.94
C LEU A 39 18.43 -1.57 9.34
N ALA A 40 18.06 -1.35 8.08
CA ALA A 40 18.09 -0.05 7.44
C ALA A 40 16.67 0.53 7.35
N VAL A 41 16.47 1.71 7.93
CA VAL A 41 15.18 2.41 8.03
C VAL A 41 15.21 3.64 7.13
N TYR A 42 14.24 3.77 6.24
CA TYR A 42 14.13 4.85 5.28
C TYR A 42 12.92 5.74 5.58
N GLY A 43 13.03 7.04 5.25
CA GLY A 43 11.91 7.97 5.24
C GLY A 43 11.53 8.54 6.60
N ILE A 44 12.41 8.45 7.61
CA ILE A 44 12.23 9.13 8.91
C ILE A 44 13.37 10.11 9.11
N ASP A 45 13.12 11.40 8.92
CA ASP A 45 14.12 12.46 9.11
C ASP A 45 14.11 13.04 10.53
N ASP A 46 12.97 12.98 11.22
CA ASP A 46 12.80 13.49 12.58
C ASP A 46 13.52 12.61 13.61
N ARG A 47 14.45 13.19 14.34
CA ARG A 47 15.28 12.49 15.34
C ARG A 47 14.48 11.94 16.51
N GLY A 48 13.38 12.59 16.90
CA GLY A 48 12.51 12.13 17.96
C GLY A 48 11.79 10.84 17.56
N ARG A 49 11.25 10.80 16.34
CA ARG A 49 10.64 9.59 15.79
C ARG A 49 11.65 8.46 15.59
N GLN A 50 12.88 8.77 15.18
CA GLN A 50 13.95 7.78 15.08
C GLN A 50 14.24 7.13 16.44
N ALA A 51 14.35 7.93 17.49
CA ALA A 51 14.59 7.43 18.85
C ALA A 51 13.40 6.57 19.36
N GLN A 52 12.17 7.01 19.11
CA GLN A 52 10.97 6.25 19.48
C GLN A 52 10.87 4.91 18.74
N LEU A 53 11.17 4.89 17.44
CA LEU A 53 11.20 3.66 16.65
C LEU A 53 12.30 2.72 17.14
N ALA A 54 13.51 3.23 17.39
CA ALA A 54 14.61 2.44 17.91
C ALA A 54 14.25 1.79 19.24
N GLN A 55 13.69 2.57 20.19
CA GLN A 55 13.23 2.04 21.46
C GLN A 55 12.15 0.97 21.31
N ALA A 56 11.17 1.19 20.44
CA ALA A 56 10.11 0.22 20.21
C ALA A 56 10.62 -1.11 19.59
N ILE A 57 11.70 -1.06 18.82
CA ILE A 57 12.38 -2.26 18.29
C ILE A 57 13.16 -2.94 19.40
N GLU A 58 13.91 -2.20 20.20
CA GLU A 58 14.66 -2.75 21.34
C GLU A 58 13.75 -3.41 22.38
N ASP A 59 12.53 -2.92 22.56
CA ASP A 59 11.54 -3.49 23.48
C ASP A 59 10.89 -4.79 22.97
N LEU A 60 11.26 -5.29 21.79
CA LEU A 60 10.75 -6.56 21.26
C LEU A 60 11.20 -7.74 22.14
N PRO A 61 10.35 -8.78 22.31
CA PRO A 61 10.65 -9.91 23.20
C PRO A 61 11.67 -10.88 22.56
N THR A 62 12.90 -10.42 22.43
CA THR A 62 14.03 -11.19 21.92
C THR A 62 15.30 -10.86 22.73
N LEU A 63 16.28 -11.75 22.69
CA LEU A 63 17.61 -11.55 23.28
C LEU A 63 18.66 -11.21 22.18
N LEU A 64 18.20 -10.93 20.97
CA LEU A 64 19.08 -10.52 19.87
C LEU A 64 19.23 -9.01 19.89
N ASP A 65 20.43 -8.55 19.67
CA ASP A 65 20.73 -7.12 19.52
C ASP A 65 20.31 -6.62 18.15
N PHE A 66 19.98 -5.33 18.07
CA PHE A 66 19.59 -4.66 16.84
C PHE A 66 20.60 -3.60 16.47
N ASP A 67 21.08 -3.62 15.22
CA ASP A 67 21.85 -2.51 14.63
C ASP A 67 20.94 -1.75 13.64
N LEU A 68 20.57 -0.52 14.03
CA LEU A 68 19.66 0.32 13.26
C LEU A 68 20.40 1.45 12.57
N VAL A 69 20.30 1.51 11.25
CA VAL A 69 20.77 2.61 10.43
C VAL A 69 19.59 3.38 9.84
N PHE A 70 19.45 4.65 10.18
CA PHE A 70 18.51 5.55 9.53
C PHE A 70 19.14 6.13 8.27
N VAL A 71 18.64 5.67 7.11
CA VAL A 71 19.21 6.02 5.80
C VAL A 71 18.87 7.47 5.46
N ARG A 72 19.90 8.24 5.13
CA ARG A 72 19.85 9.65 4.75
C ARG A 72 20.68 9.90 3.49
N ALA A 73 20.63 11.11 2.95
CA ALA A 73 21.41 11.51 1.78
C ALA A 73 22.95 11.41 1.99
N ASP A 74 23.40 11.50 3.24
CA ASP A 74 24.80 11.42 3.65
C ASP A 74 25.25 10.03 4.15
N THR A 75 24.39 9.02 4.03
CA THR A 75 24.72 7.63 4.39
C THR A 75 25.84 7.09 3.49
N ASP A 76 26.80 6.37 4.09
CA ASP A 76 27.95 5.79 3.39
C ASP A 76 27.52 5.02 2.13
N PRO A 77 28.01 5.37 0.93
CA PRO A 77 27.67 4.68 -0.30
C PRO A 77 27.98 3.19 -0.32
N LYS A 78 29.03 2.73 0.39
CA LYS A 78 29.37 1.31 0.49
C LYS A 78 28.31 0.55 1.29
N LEU A 79 27.81 1.16 2.37
CA LEU A 79 26.73 0.58 3.15
C LEU A 79 25.44 0.48 2.30
N LEU A 80 25.09 1.52 1.54
CA LEU A 80 23.93 1.51 0.65
C LEU A 80 24.06 0.40 -0.40
N GLN A 81 25.23 0.23 -1.02
CA GLN A 81 25.45 -0.87 -1.96
C GLN A 81 25.25 -2.26 -1.33
N ASN A 82 25.68 -2.45 -0.09
CA ASN A 82 25.47 -3.72 0.61
C ASN A 82 23.99 -3.95 0.91
N ILE A 83 23.27 -2.91 1.34
CA ILE A 83 21.83 -2.98 1.59
C ILE A 83 21.06 -3.27 0.28
N GLU A 84 21.44 -2.66 -0.84
CA GLU A 84 20.80 -2.92 -2.14
C GLU A 84 21.07 -4.33 -2.66
N LYS A 85 22.28 -4.84 -2.47
CA LYS A 85 22.70 -6.14 -2.98
C LYS A 85 22.03 -7.31 -2.26
N ASP A 86 22.06 -7.31 -0.94
CA ASP A 86 21.69 -8.46 -0.11
C ASP A 86 20.45 -8.19 0.76
N GLY A 87 19.93 -6.96 0.75
CA GLY A 87 18.84 -6.53 1.63
C GLY A 87 17.48 -7.13 1.30
N VAL A 88 16.77 -7.56 2.33
CA VAL A 88 15.40 -8.08 2.23
C VAL A 88 14.44 -7.05 2.83
N SER A 89 13.51 -6.53 2.04
CA SER A 89 12.47 -5.63 2.56
C SER A 89 11.57 -6.39 3.53
N LEU A 90 11.46 -5.89 4.75
CA LEU A 90 10.55 -6.43 5.75
C LEU A 90 9.12 -5.90 5.58
N MET A 91 8.96 -4.73 4.97
CA MET A 91 7.65 -4.17 4.65
C MET A 91 7.15 -4.78 3.35
N SER A 92 6.04 -5.49 3.43
CA SER A 92 5.39 -6.10 2.29
C SER A 92 4.87 -5.02 1.34
N LYS A 93 5.11 -5.17 0.02
CA LYS A 93 4.54 -4.30 -1.01
C LYS A 93 3.01 -4.31 -0.98
N TYR A 94 2.44 -5.47 -0.65
CA TYR A 94 1.00 -5.61 -0.47
C TYR A 94 0.51 -4.70 0.67
N GLU A 95 1.11 -4.78 1.86
CA GLU A 95 0.67 -3.98 3.01
C GLU A 95 0.79 -2.47 2.73
N GLU A 96 1.86 -2.02 2.08
CA GLU A 96 2.01 -0.62 1.65
C GLU A 96 0.90 -0.18 0.69
N LYS A 97 0.58 -1.03 -0.29
CA LYS A 97 -0.48 -0.75 -1.28
C LYS A 97 -1.86 -0.77 -0.63
N ARG A 98 -2.11 -1.74 0.26
CA ARG A 98 -3.34 -1.86 1.03
C ARG A 98 -3.62 -0.60 1.84
N ASP A 99 -2.63 -0.12 2.59
CA ASP A 99 -2.81 1.05 3.44
C ASP A 99 -3.09 2.30 2.59
N LYS A 100 -2.36 2.50 1.47
CA LYS A 100 -2.64 3.56 0.51
C LYS A 100 -4.02 3.44 -0.14
N PHE A 101 -4.49 2.22 -0.41
CA PHE A 101 -5.81 2.00 -0.94
C PHE A 101 -6.91 2.35 0.08
N LYS A 102 -6.77 1.94 1.34
CA LYS A 102 -7.70 2.30 2.42
C LYS A 102 -7.80 3.82 2.59
N ASP A 103 -6.66 4.51 2.61
CA ASP A 103 -6.63 5.98 2.65
C ASP A 103 -7.32 6.64 1.44
N ALA A 104 -7.15 6.06 0.24
CA ALA A 104 -7.79 6.59 -0.96
C ALA A 104 -9.32 6.41 -0.93
N VAL A 105 -9.81 5.26 -0.43
CA VAL A 105 -11.25 5.00 -0.25
C VAL A 105 -11.86 6.00 0.72
N GLN A 106 -11.21 6.24 1.87
CA GLN A 106 -11.66 7.25 2.83
C GLN A 106 -11.73 8.64 2.19
N ARG A 107 -10.71 9.05 1.45
CA ARG A 107 -10.70 10.35 0.76
C ARG A 107 -11.77 10.46 -0.33
N LEU A 108 -12.12 9.37 -1.00
CA LEU A 108 -13.22 9.36 -1.96
C LEU A 108 -14.55 9.57 -1.25
N GLU A 109 -14.79 8.90 -0.14
CA GLU A 109 -15.97 9.06 0.71
C GLU A 109 -16.11 10.51 1.21
N GLU A 110 -15.03 11.10 1.73
CA GLU A 110 -14.97 12.50 2.15
C GLU A 110 -15.34 13.46 1.01
N ALA A 111 -14.84 13.23 -0.21
CA ALA A 111 -15.13 14.08 -1.36
C ALA A 111 -16.61 14.01 -1.80
N ILE A 112 -17.22 12.82 -1.73
CA ILE A 112 -18.66 12.67 -1.99
C ILE A 112 -19.47 13.40 -0.93
N ALA A 113 -19.11 13.30 0.34
CA ALA A 113 -19.75 14.02 1.43
C ALA A 113 -19.60 15.55 1.29
N ASP A 114 -18.49 16.03 0.77
CA ASP A 114 -18.28 17.45 0.49
C ASP A 114 -19.12 17.93 -0.70
N TYR A 115 -19.29 17.12 -1.75
CA TYR A 115 -20.19 17.40 -2.84
C TYR A 115 -21.65 17.51 -2.36
N ASP A 116 -22.10 16.63 -1.47
CA ASP A 116 -23.46 16.67 -0.92
C ASP A 116 -23.73 17.96 -0.11
N LYS A 117 -22.69 18.56 0.50
CA LYS A 117 -22.80 19.85 1.20
C LYS A 117 -22.78 21.05 0.23
N LEU A 118 -21.98 20.99 -0.82
CA LEU A 118 -21.76 22.09 -1.77
C LEU A 118 -21.66 21.55 -3.22
N PRO A 119 -22.79 21.18 -3.85
CA PRO A 119 -22.80 20.66 -5.20
C PRO A 119 -22.28 21.67 -6.23
N ASN A 120 -21.18 21.35 -6.88
CA ASN A 120 -20.63 22.10 -8.00
C ASN A 120 -19.70 21.22 -8.86
N SER A 121 -19.43 21.64 -10.10
CA SER A 121 -18.63 20.87 -11.06
C SER A 121 -17.19 20.63 -10.58
N THR A 122 -16.56 21.58 -9.92
CA THR A 122 -15.18 21.43 -9.42
C THR A 122 -15.06 20.32 -8.36
N VAL A 123 -16.02 20.25 -7.44
CA VAL A 123 -16.05 19.19 -6.42
C VAL A 123 -16.38 17.85 -7.06
N ARG A 124 -17.35 17.81 -8.02
CA ARG A 124 -17.64 16.60 -8.80
C ARG A 124 -16.40 16.07 -9.51
N ASP A 125 -15.68 16.93 -10.20
CA ASP A 125 -14.45 16.55 -10.92
C ASP A 125 -13.36 16.07 -9.95
N GLY A 126 -13.30 16.64 -8.75
CA GLY A 126 -12.47 16.15 -7.65
C GLY A 126 -12.84 14.74 -7.19
N VAL A 127 -14.13 14.40 -7.12
CA VAL A 127 -14.61 13.04 -6.83
C VAL A 127 -14.19 12.07 -7.94
N ILE A 128 -14.33 12.43 -9.20
CA ILE A 128 -13.93 11.61 -10.35
C ILE A 128 -12.42 11.33 -10.29
N GLN A 129 -11.59 12.33 -10.01
CA GLN A 129 -10.14 12.12 -9.86
C GLN A 129 -9.80 11.18 -8.69
N ARG A 130 -10.49 11.29 -7.56
CA ARG A 130 -10.29 10.38 -6.42
C ARG A 130 -10.73 8.95 -6.75
N PHE A 131 -11.79 8.78 -7.52
CA PHE A 131 -12.20 7.48 -8.06
C PHE A 131 -11.11 6.86 -8.94
N GLU A 132 -10.46 7.62 -9.81
CA GLU A 132 -9.32 7.12 -10.61
C GLU A 132 -8.21 6.58 -9.71
N PHE A 133 -7.83 7.30 -8.65
CA PHE A 133 -6.83 6.85 -7.69
C PHE A 133 -7.27 5.57 -6.94
N CYS A 134 -8.54 5.49 -6.51
CA CYS A 134 -9.08 4.30 -5.87
C CYS A 134 -9.00 3.09 -6.80
N THR A 135 -9.41 3.24 -8.06
CA THR A 135 -9.38 2.16 -9.05
C THR A 135 -7.95 1.67 -9.30
N GLU A 136 -6.99 2.60 -9.47
CA GLU A 136 -5.57 2.26 -9.67
C GLU A 136 -4.99 1.53 -8.45
N LEU A 137 -5.28 1.98 -7.25
CA LEU A 137 -4.78 1.37 -6.02
C LEU A 137 -5.47 0.03 -5.75
N ALA A 138 -6.76 -0.11 -6.02
CA ALA A 138 -7.51 -1.35 -5.83
C ALA A 138 -6.87 -2.53 -6.58
N TRP A 139 -6.74 -2.42 -7.90
CA TRP A 139 -6.18 -3.52 -8.67
C TRP A 139 -4.68 -3.76 -8.39
N LYS A 140 -3.90 -2.70 -8.09
CA LYS A 140 -2.48 -2.85 -7.71
C LYS A 140 -2.34 -3.53 -6.35
N THR A 141 -3.24 -3.27 -5.41
CA THR A 141 -3.25 -3.94 -4.11
C THR A 141 -3.63 -5.41 -4.25
N CYS A 142 -4.69 -5.70 -5.02
CA CYS A 142 -5.06 -7.09 -5.34
C CYS A 142 -3.91 -7.82 -6.04
N ARG A 143 -3.20 -7.16 -6.96
CA ARG A 143 -2.01 -7.73 -7.62
C ARG A 143 -0.93 -8.14 -6.63
N GLU A 144 -0.53 -7.24 -5.73
CA GLU A 144 0.51 -7.56 -4.74
C GLU A 144 0.04 -8.67 -3.78
N TYR A 145 -1.24 -8.67 -3.39
CA TYR A 145 -1.83 -9.76 -2.62
C TYR A 145 -1.70 -11.10 -3.35
N LEU A 146 -2.13 -11.16 -4.61
CA LEU A 146 -2.09 -12.37 -5.43
C LEU A 146 -0.65 -12.87 -5.66
N LEU A 147 0.29 -11.96 -5.86
CA LEU A 147 1.72 -12.31 -5.97
C LEU A 147 2.24 -12.96 -4.67
N GLU A 148 1.81 -12.48 -3.50
CA GLU A 148 2.16 -13.11 -2.20
C GLU A 148 1.50 -14.47 -2.01
N GLN A 149 0.34 -14.72 -2.67
CA GLN A 149 -0.29 -16.06 -2.72
C GLN A 149 0.36 -17.00 -3.75
N GLY A 150 1.34 -16.52 -4.53
CA GLY A 150 2.08 -17.34 -5.50
C GLY A 150 1.57 -17.29 -6.94
N TYR A 151 0.58 -16.44 -7.25
CA TYR A 151 0.13 -16.22 -8.63
C TYR A 151 1.17 -15.46 -9.43
N THR A 152 1.42 -15.86 -10.68
CA THR A 152 2.46 -15.25 -11.55
C THR A 152 1.89 -14.50 -12.75
N GLU A 153 0.67 -14.83 -13.19
CA GLU A 153 0.06 -14.27 -14.40
C GLU A 153 -0.91 -13.12 -14.13
N VAL A 154 -0.60 -12.27 -13.16
CA VAL A 154 -1.43 -11.14 -12.71
C VAL A 154 -0.79 -9.79 -13.10
N ASN A 155 -0.66 -9.52 -14.40
CA ASN A 155 0.15 -8.42 -14.92
C ASN A 155 -0.64 -7.17 -15.35
N SER A 156 -1.98 -7.22 -15.39
CA SER A 156 -2.83 -6.10 -15.79
C SER A 156 -4.16 -6.11 -15.05
N PRO A 157 -4.92 -4.98 -15.05
CA PRO A 157 -6.12 -4.83 -14.22
C PRO A 157 -7.15 -5.95 -14.39
N LYS A 158 -7.56 -6.28 -15.62
CA LYS A 158 -8.60 -7.29 -15.86
C LYS A 158 -8.24 -8.71 -15.37
N PRO A 159 -7.07 -9.28 -15.70
CA PRO A 159 -6.63 -10.57 -15.12
C PRO A 159 -6.55 -10.56 -13.61
N VAL A 160 -6.04 -9.46 -13.00
CA VAL A 160 -5.96 -9.31 -11.55
C VAL A 160 -7.34 -9.36 -10.92
N MET A 161 -8.29 -8.55 -11.41
CA MET A 161 -9.64 -8.50 -10.83
C MET A 161 -10.44 -9.80 -11.07
N ARG A 162 -10.19 -10.49 -12.18
CA ARG A 162 -10.75 -11.83 -12.42
C ARG A 162 -10.25 -12.85 -11.40
N GLN A 163 -8.95 -12.84 -11.10
CA GLN A 163 -8.39 -13.73 -10.08
C GLN A 163 -8.86 -13.33 -8.69
N ALA A 164 -8.94 -12.04 -8.38
CA ALA A 164 -9.48 -11.53 -7.12
C ALA A 164 -10.96 -11.97 -6.92
N PHE A 165 -11.75 -12.04 -7.98
CA PHE A 165 -13.10 -12.59 -7.93
C PHE A 165 -13.09 -14.11 -7.67
N ALA A 166 -12.24 -14.86 -8.37
CA ALA A 166 -12.11 -16.30 -8.17
C ALA A 166 -11.69 -16.66 -6.73
N ASP A 167 -10.87 -15.82 -6.09
CA ASP A 167 -10.40 -16.00 -4.72
C ASP A 167 -11.35 -15.37 -3.66
N GLY A 168 -12.49 -14.80 -4.10
CA GLY A 168 -13.50 -14.24 -3.20
C GLY A 168 -13.12 -12.87 -2.57
N LEU A 169 -12.09 -12.19 -3.08
CA LEU A 169 -11.76 -10.83 -2.65
C LEU A 169 -12.79 -9.80 -3.13
N VAL A 170 -13.39 -10.04 -4.27
CA VAL A 170 -14.50 -9.24 -4.80
C VAL A 170 -15.71 -10.13 -5.08
N ASP A 171 -16.92 -9.62 -4.84
CA ASP A 171 -18.15 -10.41 -4.90
C ASP A 171 -18.86 -10.31 -6.25
N ASN A 172 -18.55 -9.30 -7.07
CA ASN A 172 -19.23 -9.02 -8.33
C ASN A 172 -18.24 -8.62 -9.42
N ASP A 173 -17.92 -9.54 -10.30
CA ASP A 173 -16.97 -9.33 -11.40
C ASP A 173 -17.48 -8.33 -12.44
N LEU A 174 -18.80 -8.30 -12.72
CA LEU A 174 -19.38 -7.38 -13.70
C LEU A 174 -19.20 -5.93 -13.28
N VAL A 175 -19.48 -5.59 -12.03
CA VAL A 175 -19.30 -4.23 -11.51
C VAL A 175 -17.82 -3.82 -11.54
N TRP A 176 -16.90 -4.73 -11.27
CA TRP A 176 -15.48 -4.42 -11.38
C TRP A 176 -15.01 -4.20 -12.82
N VAL A 177 -15.63 -4.90 -13.79
CA VAL A 177 -15.40 -4.59 -15.22
C VAL A 177 -15.94 -3.19 -15.57
N GLU A 178 -17.09 -2.82 -15.05
CA GLU A 178 -17.65 -1.46 -15.21
C GLU A 178 -16.75 -0.39 -14.58
N ILE A 179 -16.27 -0.58 -13.35
CA ILE A 179 -15.31 0.30 -12.67
C ILE A 179 -14.05 0.53 -13.53
N LEU A 180 -13.45 -0.55 -14.04
CA LEU A 180 -12.26 -0.45 -14.89
C LEU A 180 -12.55 0.28 -16.22
N ASN A 181 -13.72 0.07 -16.81
CA ASN A 181 -14.13 0.75 -18.04
C ASN A 181 -14.44 2.24 -17.77
N ALA A 182 -15.17 2.55 -16.68
CA ALA A 182 -15.45 3.91 -16.27
C ALA A 182 -14.14 4.70 -16.05
N ARG A 183 -13.17 4.11 -15.35
CA ARG A 183 -11.85 4.73 -15.17
C ARG A 183 -11.15 5.03 -16.50
N ASN A 184 -11.28 4.18 -17.50
CA ASN A 184 -10.67 4.45 -18.81
C ASN A 184 -11.39 5.59 -19.57
N LEU A 185 -12.70 5.76 -19.35
CA LEU A 185 -13.48 6.86 -19.94
C LEU A 185 -13.15 8.21 -19.29
N THR A 186 -12.76 8.25 -18.01
CA THR A 186 -12.47 9.52 -17.31
C THR A 186 -11.36 10.32 -17.96
N THR A 187 -10.44 9.70 -18.70
CA THR A 187 -9.37 10.40 -19.44
C THR A 187 -9.86 11.20 -20.64
N HIS A 188 -11.11 11.03 -21.05
CA HIS A 188 -11.74 11.63 -22.23
C HIS A 188 -13.05 12.36 -21.92
N LEU A 189 -13.30 12.70 -20.65
CA LEU A 189 -14.49 13.41 -20.23
C LEU A 189 -14.42 14.88 -20.69
N TYR A 190 -15.05 15.16 -21.82
CA TYR A 190 -15.20 16.51 -22.35
C TYR A 190 -16.65 17.03 -22.22
N ASP A 191 -17.59 16.13 -21.87
CA ASP A 191 -19.03 16.44 -21.75
C ASP A 191 -19.46 16.41 -20.28
N ASP A 192 -20.15 17.44 -19.86
CA ASP A 192 -20.69 17.61 -18.49
C ASP A 192 -21.73 16.55 -18.14
N ALA A 193 -22.51 16.07 -19.11
CA ALA A 193 -23.48 15.01 -18.91
C ALA A 193 -22.83 13.65 -18.65
N GLU A 194 -21.74 13.35 -19.36
CA GLU A 194 -20.95 12.13 -19.11
C GLU A 194 -20.27 12.18 -17.74
N ALA A 195 -19.71 13.34 -17.36
CA ALA A 195 -19.09 13.52 -16.05
C ALA A 195 -20.12 13.35 -14.92
N THR A 196 -21.32 13.86 -15.09
CA THR A 196 -22.41 13.71 -14.12
C THR A 196 -22.81 12.24 -13.96
N LYS A 197 -22.97 11.53 -15.05
CA LYS A 197 -23.32 10.10 -15.03
C LYS A 197 -22.26 9.26 -14.31
N ILE A 198 -20.98 9.47 -14.63
CA ILE A 198 -19.89 8.75 -13.96
C ILE A 198 -19.87 9.07 -12.47
N PHE A 199 -20.10 10.33 -12.08
CA PHE A 199 -20.20 10.73 -10.68
C PHE A 199 -21.34 10.00 -9.95
N GLU A 200 -22.52 9.89 -10.55
CA GLU A 200 -23.65 9.15 -10.00
C GLU A 200 -23.32 7.67 -9.82
N ASP A 201 -22.70 7.02 -10.81
CA ASP A 201 -22.26 5.64 -10.73
C ASP A 201 -21.20 5.43 -9.61
N ILE A 202 -20.29 6.38 -9.43
CA ILE A 202 -19.29 6.36 -8.35
C ILE A 202 -19.98 6.42 -7.00
N LYS A 203 -20.91 7.33 -6.82
CA LYS A 203 -21.61 7.57 -5.55
C LYS A 203 -22.51 6.40 -5.19
N ASP A 204 -23.32 5.92 -6.13
CA ASP A 204 -24.40 4.98 -5.86
C ASP A 204 -23.93 3.51 -5.89
N ASN A 205 -22.86 3.20 -6.66
CA ASN A 205 -22.45 1.81 -6.88
C ASN A 205 -20.98 1.56 -6.56
N TYR A 206 -20.04 2.40 -7.05
CA TYR A 206 -18.62 2.04 -7.03
C TYR A 206 -17.96 2.22 -5.66
N LEU A 207 -18.33 3.27 -4.90
CA LEU A 207 -17.79 3.50 -3.56
C LEU A 207 -17.98 2.26 -2.67
N HIS A 208 -19.17 1.67 -2.69
CA HIS A 208 -19.46 0.48 -1.88
C HIS A 208 -18.55 -0.71 -2.25
N GLN A 209 -18.19 -0.89 -3.53
CA GLN A 209 -17.29 -1.95 -3.95
C GLN A 209 -15.86 -1.74 -3.42
N PHE A 210 -15.38 -0.49 -3.42
CA PHE A 210 -14.08 -0.18 -2.83
C PHE A 210 -14.06 -0.39 -1.31
N GLN A 211 -15.13 0.00 -0.60
CA GLN A 211 -15.26 -0.22 0.84
C GLN A 211 -15.29 -1.73 1.17
N ALA A 212 -16.06 -2.51 0.43
CA ALA A 212 -16.13 -3.96 0.59
C ALA A 212 -14.76 -4.62 0.37
N LEU A 213 -14.04 -4.26 -0.71
CA LEU A 213 -12.70 -4.75 -0.97
C LEU A 213 -11.72 -4.33 0.13
N ALA A 214 -11.74 -3.07 0.58
CA ALA A 214 -10.87 -2.58 1.65
C ALA A 214 -11.09 -3.32 2.98
N GLY A 215 -12.32 -3.75 3.26
CA GLY A 215 -12.66 -4.59 4.41
C GLY A 215 -12.15 -6.02 4.33
N LYS A 216 -12.01 -6.59 3.12
CA LYS A 216 -11.50 -7.96 2.92
C LYS A 216 -9.97 -8.03 2.87
N LEU A 217 -9.32 -6.94 2.56
CA LEU A 217 -7.86 -6.83 2.50
C LEU A 217 -7.30 -6.50 3.91
N GLU A 218 -7.37 -7.43 4.85
CA GLU A 218 -6.81 -7.30 6.19
C GLU A 218 -5.34 -7.73 6.31
#